data_86ae01c63f8861f42547f24ec7cff13a
#
_entry.id   86ae01c63f8861f42547f24ec7cff13a
#
_cell.length_a   1.000
_cell.length_b   1.000
_cell.length_c   1.000
_cell.angle_alpha   90.00
_cell.angle_beta   90.00
_cell.angle_gamma   90.00
#
_symmetry.space_group_name_H-M   'P 1'
#
loop_
_entity.id
_entity.type
_entity.pdbx_description
1 polymer ?
#
loop_
_entity_poly.entity_id
_entity_poly.type
_entity_poly.pdbx_seq_one_letter_code
_entity_poly.pdbx_strand_id
1 'polypeptide(L)'
;MAVAHAFSPKEFKCFVISDATNAGSSGIHASNMQQLDVDSVGFPSLNVNQAMDVRSGVGHTLKDEDFFQDNKMRVVELSLSGTLHDDIAHRLLLANICGAAQADDTNQSIGVGHKIVAQKYGAAVTNNASSLTVVIQPSDVSNQQGLELSGCVVTNFTISADSGTEGGRYKWSATLQSGYLPDLDNTAAAGSAAYANTTTTSLSAASGIKVYNTDAVLSSFTTTIDYPAVFAGASSTGFEVVGRGAECSVTHDCQVKYDGNTKGLVSSFDTQTAAMAENSFIIVNNGNFGIDTANAVLTNVAYSEGDMMMLDVSLKAVDDGTDALLEVDLSN
;
A
#
# COMPACT_ATOMS: atom_id res chain seq x y z
N MET A 1 38.86 6.40 23.35
CA MET A 1 37.44 6.03 23.39
C MET A 1 36.99 5.97 21.95
N ALA A 2 36.54 4.83 21.47
CA ALA A 2 35.87 4.77 20.18
C ALA A 2 34.57 5.54 20.29
N VAL A 3 34.31 6.44 19.37
CA VAL A 3 33.01 7.12 19.27
C VAL A 3 32.00 6.05 18.87
N ALA A 4 30.96 5.87 19.69
CA ALA A 4 29.87 4.97 19.32
C ALA A 4 29.23 5.48 18.02
N HIS A 5 29.13 4.61 17.04
CA HIS A 5 28.47 4.96 15.77
C HIS A 5 26.96 5.07 16.00
N ALA A 6 26.39 6.21 15.61
CA ALA A 6 24.95 6.42 15.63
C ALA A 6 24.43 6.31 14.20
N PHE A 7 23.36 5.54 14.00
CA PHE A 7 22.78 5.32 12.67
C PHE A 7 21.89 6.49 12.25
N SER A 8 22.05 6.88 10.99
CA SER A 8 21.09 7.75 10.32
C SER A 8 19.90 6.90 9.83
N PRO A 9 18.66 7.41 9.83
CA PRO A 9 17.53 6.72 9.18
C PRO A 9 17.78 6.31 7.72
N LYS A 10 18.65 7.02 7.02
CA LYS A 10 19.06 6.69 5.63
C LYS A 10 19.98 5.49 5.51
N GLU A 11 20.52 5.00 6.61
CA GLU A 11 21.37 3.80 6.63
C GLU A 11 20.58 2.51 6.83
N PHE A 12 19.25 2.60 6.92
CA PHE A 12 18.39 1.44 7.06
C PHE A 12 17.89 0.93 5.70
N LYS A 13 17.87 -0.38 5.57
CA LYS A 13 17.28 -1.10 4.45
C LYS A 13 15.97 -1.72 4.88
N CYS A 14 15.02 -1.75 3.99
CA CYS A 14 13.75 -2.41 4.18
C CYS A 14 13.68 -3.66 3.32
N PHE A 15 13.19 -4.75 3.89
CA PHE A 15 13.00 -6.02 3.19
C PHE A 15 11.58 -6.52 3.43
N VAL A 16 11.01 -7.19 2.43
CA VAL A 16 9.68 -7.77 2.52
C VAL A 16 9.68 -9.21 2.01
N ILE A 17 8.87 -10.04 2.62
CA ILE A 17 8.58 -11.40 2.15
C ILE A 17 7.12 -11.73 2.41
N SER A 18 6.55 -12.60 1.57
CA SER A 18 5.22 -13.17 1.82
C SER A 18 5.32 -14.26 2.88
N ASP A 19 4.51 -14.14 3.92
CA ASP A 19 4.40 -15.12 5.00
C ASP A 19 3.35 -16.18 4.62
N ALA A 20 3.76 -17.13 3.81
CA ALA A 20 2.84 -18.13 3.26
C ALA A 20 2.35 -19.17 4.30
N THR A 21 3.01 -19.30 5.45
CA THR A 21 2.79 -20.45 6.33
C THR A 21 2.68 -20.19 7.82
N ASN A 22 3.24 -19.09 8.34
CA ASN A 22 3.27 -18.90 9.81
C ASN A 22 3.35 -17.41 10.17
N ALA A 23 2.25 -16.69 10.10
CA ALA A 23 2.17 -15.38 10.73
C ALA A 23 2.60 -15.49 12.20
N GLY A 24 3.55 -14.65 12.61
CA GLY A 24 4.00 -14.57 13.99
C GLY A 24 5.13 -15.51 14.42
N SER A 25 5.80 -16.22 13.51
CA SER A 25 7.01 -16.96 13.86
C SER A 25 8.25 -16.17 13.47
N SER A 26 9.07 -15.82 14.47
CA SER A 26 10.38 -15.21 14.29
C SER A 26 11.35 -16.18 13.61
N GLY A 27 12.28 -15.67 12.81
CA GLY A 27 13.41 -16.43 12.25
C GLY A 27 13.16 -17.20 10.96
N ILE A 28 12.03 -16.98 10.26
CA ILE A 28 11.69 -17.71 9.03
C ILE A 28 12.46 -17.19 7.80
N HIS A 29 13.07 -16.03 7.87
CA HIS A 29 13.26 -15.22 6.67
C HIS A 29 14.71 -15.02 6.22
N ALA A 30 15.61 -15.84 6.71
CA ALA A 30 17.03 -15.66 6.41
C ALA A 30 17.42 -15.79 4.93
N SER A 31 16.58 -16.27 4.03
CA SER A 31 17.09 -16.69 2.73
C SER A 31 16.36 -16.24 1.47
N ASN A 32 15.25 -15.51 1.52
CA ASN A 32 14.52 -15.12 0.30
C ASN A 32 13.79 -13.77 0.39
N MET A 33 14.19 -12.89 1.29
CA MET A 33 13.58 -11.58 1.40
C MET A 33 13.95 -10.69 0.21
N GLN A 34 12.99 -9.90 -0.23
CA GLN A 34 13.18 -8.93 -1.31
C GLN A 34 13.44 -7.55 -0.71
N GLN A 35 14.51 -6.90 -1.16
CA GLN A 35 14.78 -5.53 -0.75
C GLN A 35 13.77 -4.59 -1.41
N LEU A 36 13.14 -3.76 -0.59
CA LEU A 36 12.21 -2.73 -1.02
C LEU A 36 12.95 -1.40 -1.06
N ASP A 37 12.85 -0.68 -2.20
CA ASP A 37 13.39 0.68 -2.29
C ASP A 37 12.44 1.65 -1.62
N VAL A 38 12.94 2.30 -0.57
CA VAL A 38 12.17 3.26 0.23
C VAL A 38 12.93 4.58 0.37
N ASP A 39 12.25 5.67 0.09
CA ASP A 39 12.75 7.02 0.36
C ASP A 39 12.67 7.35 1.86
N SER A 40 11.68 6.76 2.54
CA SER A 40 11.44 6.95 3.95
C SER A 40 10.88 5.68 4.61
N VAL A 41 11.43 5.37 5.78
CA VAL A 41 10.94 4.34 6.68
C VAL A 41 10.38 5.02 7.93
N GLY A 42 9.05 4.93 8.08
CA GLY A 42 8.39 5.34 9.32
C GLY A 42 8.48 4.21 10.34
N PHE A 43 9.42 4.31 11.28
CA PHE A 43 9.56 3.29 12.32
C PHE A 43 8.27 3.17 13.15
N PRO A 44 7.82 1.94 13.45
CA PRO A 44 6.63 1.75 14.25
C PRO A 44 6.81 2.25 15.66
N SER A 45 5.75 2.81 16.24
CA SER A 45 5.75 3.18 17.64
C SER A 45 5.75 1.92 18.51
N LEU A 46 6.77 1.80 19.36
CA LEU A 46 6.90 0.71 20.33
C LEU A 46 6.24 1.06 21.68
N ASN A 47 5.26 1.95 21.68
CA ASN A 47 4.58 2.37 22.90
C ASN A 47 3.99 1.18 23.63
N VAL A 48 4.44 1.01 24.85
CA VAL A 48 3.95 0.00 25.78
C VAL A 48 2.85 0.60 26.62
N ASN A 49 1.67 -0.01 26.61
CA ASN A 49 0.63 0.37 27.54
C ASN A 49 1.01 -0.14 28.93
N GLN A 50 1.26 0.79 29.83
CA GLN A 50 1.46 0.50 31.23
C GLN A 50 0.15 0.74 31.94
N ALA A 51 -0.39 -0.29 32.55
CA ALA A 51 -1.56 -0.18 33.36
C ALA A 51 -1.18 -0.37 34.84
N MET A 52 -1.83 0.39 35.69
CA MET A 52 -1.67 0.32 37.14
C MET A 52 -3.00 -0.01 37.77
N ASP A 53 -3.03 -1.04 38.60
CA ASP A 53 -4.19 -1.41 39.39
C ASP A 53 -4.17 -0.63 40.71
N VAL A 54 -4.90 0.48 40.74
CA VAL A 54 -4.99 1.31 41.95
C VAL A 54 -6.03 0.67 42.92
N ARG A 55 -5.52 -0.06 43.88
CA ARG A 55 -6.36 -0.71 44.87
C ARG A 55 -6.61 0.20 46.08
N SER A 56 -7.81 0.13 46.60
CA SER A 56 -8.14 0.81 47.85
C SER A 56 -7.42 0.16 49.04
N GLY A 57 -6.74 0.94 49.88
CA GLY A 57 -6.09 0.46 51.09
C GLY A 57 -4.60 0.08 50.97
N VAL A 58 -3.96 0.28 49.83
CA VAL A 58 -2.53 -0.07 49.64
C VAL A 58 -1.55 1.04 50.06
N GLY A 59 -2.02 2.18 50.55
CA GLY A 59 -1.14 3.29 50.98
C GLY A 59 -0.83 4.29 49.84
N HIS A 60 0.19 5.11 50.03
CA HIS A 60 0.52 6.24 49.15
C HIS A 60 1.61 5.91 48.11
N THR A 61 2.11 4.67 48.07
CA THR A 61 3.16 4.25 47.16
C THR A 61 2.70 3.07 46.29
N LEU A 62 2.98 3.16 44.99
CA LEU A 62 2.78 2.05 44.07
C LEU A 62 3.75 0.91 44.42
N LYS A 63 3.25 -0.31 44.42
CA LYS A 63 4.04 -1.52 44.60
C LYS A 63 4.24 -2.21 43.25
N ASP A 64 5.30 -3.00 43.13
CA ASP A 64 5.59 -3.78 41.92
C ASP A 64 4.39 -4.65 41.48
N GLU A 65 3.65 -5.18 42.42
CA GLU A 65 2.45 -6.01 42.18
C GLU A 65 1.24 -5.23 41.64
N ASP A 66 1.23 -3.91 41.75
CA ASP A 66 0.18 -3.05 41.22
C ASP A 66 0.46 -2.61 39.77
N PHE A 67 1.64 -2.93 39.28
CA PHE A 67 2.08 -2.58 37.93
C PHE A 67 1.95 -3.79 37.01
N PHE A 68 1.26 -3.63 35.89
CA PHE A 68 1.26 -4.62 34.83
C PHE A 68 1.39 -3.99 33.47
N GLN A 69 2.03 -4.71 32.60
CA GLN A 69 2.28 -4.31 31.23
C GLN A 69 1.33 -5.11 30.31
N ASP A 70 0.38 -4.40 29.71
CA ASP A 70 -0.45 -4.97 28.65
C ASP A 70 -0.02 -4.38 27.31
N ASN A 71 0.81 -5.11 26.59
CA ASN A 71 1.33 -4.70 25.30
C ASN A 71 1.11 -5.71 24.19
N LYS A 72 0.46 -6.84 24.50
CA LYS A 72 0.33 -7.95 23.55
C LYS A 72 -0.78 -7.75 22.54
N MET A 73 -1.84 -7.06 22.93
CA MET A 73 -3.04 -6.86 22.13
C MET A 73 -3.07 -5.46 21.51
N ARG A 74 -2.07 -5.14 20.70
CA ARG A 74 -2.00 -3.84 20.03
C ARG A 74 -1.74 -4.01 18.54
N VAL A 75 -2.28 -3.09 17.76
CA VAL A 75 -1.94 -2.95 16.35
C VAL A 75 -0.73 -2.06 16.22
N VAL A 76 0.27 -2.54 15.51
CA VAL A 76 1.49 -1.81 15.18
C VAL A 76 1.37 -1.34 13.74
N GLU A 77 1.65 -0.07 13.51
CA GLU A 77 1.55 0.53 12.18
C GLU A 77 2.95 0.94 11.67
N LEU A 78 3.18 0.65 10.40
CA LEU A 78 4.39 0.99 9.67
C LEU A 78 4.01 1.71 8.38
N SER A 79 4.59 2.89 8.15
CA SER A 79 4.42 3.64 6.92
C SER A 79 5.69 3.61 6.09
N LEU A 80 5.55 3.28 4.82
CA LEU A 80 6.64 3.20 3.84
C LEU A 80 6.29 4.05 2.62
N SER A 81 7.30 4.65 2.00
CA SER A 81 7.12 5.38 0.75
C SER A 81 8.38 5.37 -0.09
N GLY A 82 8.23 5.51 -1.40
CA GLY A 82 9.37 5.50 -2.31
C GLY A 82 8.97 5.69 -3.78
N THR A 83 9.91 5.43 -4.65
CA THR A 83 9.67 5.36 -6.10
C THR A 83 9.11 3.99 -6.45
N LEU A 84 8.07 3.94 -7.27
CA LEU A 84 7.48 2.69 -7.72
C LEU A 84 8.38 2.04 -8.78
N HIS A 85 8.73 0.79 -8.54
CA HIS A 85 9.53 -0.02 -9.46
C HIS A 85 8.78 -1.30 -9.82
N ASP A 86 9.07 -1.81 -10.99
CA ASP A 86 8.63 -3.13 -11.40
C ASP A 86 9.57 -4.19 -10.80
N ASP A 87 9.36 -4.53 -9.55
CA ASP A 87 10.09 -5.54 -8.83
C ASP A 87 9.18 -6.43 -7.97
N ILE A 88 9.73 -7.54 -7.50
CA ILE A 88 9.00 -8.52 -6.70
C ILE A 88 8.51 -7.91 -5.39
N ALA A 89 9.26 -7.00 -4.77
CA ALA A 89 8.90 -6.41 -3.49
C ALA A 89 7.62 -5.56 -3.60
N HIS A 90 7.53 -4.70 -4.62
CA HIS A 90 6.32 -3.91 -4.87
C HIS A 90 5.13 -4.78 -5.26
N ARG A 91 5.37 -5.85 -6.05
CA ARG A 91 4.33 -6.84 -6.38
C ARG A 91 3.80 -7.56 -5.14
N LEU A 92 4.64 -7.85 -4.14
CA LEU A 92 4.18 -8.45 -2.88
C LEU A 92 3.27 -7.52 -2.09
N LEU A 93 3.57 -6.22 -2.05
CA LEU A 93 2.69 -5.23 -1.42
C LEU A 93 1.33 -5.15 -2.14
N LEU A 94 1.34 -5.07 -3.47
CA LEU A 94 0.11 -5.08 -4.28
C LEU A 94 -0.67 -6.38 -4.14
N ALA A 95 0.01 -7.53 -4.16
CA ALA A 95 -0.65 -8.82 -3.95
C ALA A 95 -1.32 -8.92 -2.58
N ASN A 96 -0.74 -8.28 -1.56
CA ASN A 96 -1.34 -8.27 -0.23
C ASN A 96 -2.62 -7.42 -0.16
N ILE A 97 -2.67 -6.26 -0.83
CA ILE A 97 -3.86 -5.39 -0.78
C ILE A 97 -4.88 -5.71 -1.87
N CYS A 98 -4.44 -6.06 -3.08
CA CYS A 98 -5.32 -6.31 -4.23
C CYS A 98 -5.64 -7.80 -4.42
N GLY A 99 -4.79 -8.70 -3.92
CA GLY A 99 -4.84 -10.13 -4.20
C GLY A 99 -3.69 -10.59 -5.11
N ALA A 100 -3.59 -11.90 -5.31
CA ALA A 100 -2.56 -12.49 -6.19
C ALA A 100 -2.72 -11.99 -7.62
N ALA A 101 -1.59 -11.88 -8.33
CA ALA A 101 -1.60 -11.52 -9.74
C ALA A 101 -2.43 -12.53 -10.56
N GLN A 102 -3.28 -12.02 -11.43
CA GLN A 102 -4.13 -12.79 -12.30
C GLN A 102 -3.90 -12.37 -13.76
N ALA A 103 -4.18 -13.28 -14.70
CA ALA A 103 -4.15 -12.92 -16.10
C ALA A 103 -5.21 -11.84 -16.39
N ASP A 104 -4.85 -10.91 -17.26
CA ASP A 104 -5.77 -9.89 -17.72
C ASP A 104 -6.97 -10.54 -18.42
N ASP A 105 -8.18 -10.21 -18.01
CA ASP A 105 -9.44 -10.57 -18.65
C ASP A 105 -10.22 -9.35 -19.12
N THR A 106 -9.67 -8.16 -18.94
CA THR A 106 -10.24 -6.90 -19.41
C THR A 106 -9.82 -6.61 -20.85
N ASN A 107 -10.49 -5.69 -21.50
CA ASN A 107 -10.23 -5.32 -22.89
C ASN A 107 -8.94 -4.51 -23.10
N GLN A 108 -8.18 -4.27 -22.05
CA GLN A 108 -6.91 -3.55 -22.09
C GLN A 108 -5.78 -4.56 -21.92
N SER A 109 -4.88 -4.64 -22.86
CA SER A 109 -3.75 -5.58 -22.86
C SER A 109 -2.69 -5.17 -21.84
N ILE A 110 -3.01 -5.21 -20.55
CA ILE A 110 -2.08 -4.86 -19.48
C ILE A 110 -1.21 -6.05 -19.04
N GLY A 111 -1.54 -7.27 -19.46
CA GLY A 111 -0.77 -8.48 -19.15
C GLY A 111 -1.21 -9.16 -17.85
N VAL A 112 -0.31 -9.37 -16.90
CA VAL A 112 -0.62 -9.99 -15.60
C VAL A 112 -0.66 -8.92 -14.52
N GLY A 113 -1.85 -8.58 -14.05
CA GLY A 113 -2.07 -7.52 -13.07
C GLY A 113 -2.51 -8.01 -11.69
N HIS A 114 -2.36 -7.16 -10.70
CA HIS A 114 -2.94 -7.34 -9.38
C HIS A 114 -4.35 -6.74 -9.37
N LYS A 115 -5.36 -7.59 -9.18
CA LYS A 115 -6.76 -7.21 -9.30
C LYS A 115 -7.46 -7.16 -7.95
N ILE A 116 -8.21 -6.11 -7.71
CA ILE A 116 -9.23 -6.10 -6.67
C ILE A 116 -10.52 -6.59 -7.31
N VAL A 117 -10.80 -7.88 -7.13
CA VAL A 117 -12.03 -8.48 -7.62
C VAL A 117 -13.18 -8.14 -6.67
N ALA A 118 -14.28 -7.72 -7.24
CA ALA A 118 -15.52 -7.50 -6.53
C ALA A 118 -15.92 -8.70 -5.69
N GLN A 119 -16.10 -8.51 -4.40
CA GLN A 119 -16.57 -9.56 -3.50
C GLN A 119 -18.09 -9.61 -3.55
N LYS A 120 -18.64 -10.58 -4.26
CA LYS A 120 -20.07 -10.86 -4.20
C LYS A 120 -20.42 -11.34 -2.79
N TYR A 121 -21.48 -10.80 -2.21
CA TYR A 121 -22.03 -11.25 -0.95
C TYR A 121 -22.21 -12.78 -0.94
N GLY A 122 -21.59 -13.47 0.00
CA GLY A 122 -21.62 -14.92 0.11
C GLY A 122 -20.60 -15.69 -0.75
N ALA A 123 -19.77 -15.02 -1.56
CA ALA A 123 -18.63 -15.65 -2.18
C ALA A 123 -17.51 -15.88 -1.16
N ALA A 124 -16.84 -17.04 -1.23
CA ALA A 124 -15.64 -17.25 -0.43
C ALA A 124 -14.61 -16.17 -0.80
N VAL A 125 -14.07 -15.47 0.21
CA VAL A 125 -13.01 -14.50 0.01
C VAL A 125 -11.79 -15.24 -0.51
N THR A 126 -11.57 -15.19 -1.81
CA THR A 126 -10.39 -15.82 -2.45
C THR A 126 -9.14 -14.97 -2.34
N ASN A 127 -9.26 -13.76 -1.80
CA ASN A 127 -8.13 -12.89 -1.50
C ASN A 127 -7.44 -13.32 -0.19
N ASN A 128 -7.03 -14.57 -0.14
CA ASN A 128 -6.05 -15.02 0.84
C ASN A 128 -4.67 -14.49 0.40
N ALA A 129 -4.53 -13.18 0.39
CA ALA A 129 -3.21 -12.60 0.35
C ALA A 129 -2.52 -13.04 1.65
N SER A 130 -1.44 -13.77 1.51
CA SER A 130 -0.61 -14.12 2.65
C SER A 130 -0.18 -12.84 3.35
N SER A 131 -0.15 -12.83 4.67
CA SER A 131 0.47 -11.75 5.41
C SER A 131 1.92 -11.55 4.96
N LEU A 132 2.46 -10.40 5.24
CA LEU A 132 3.83 -10.05 4.92
C LEU A 132 4.66 -10.00 6.19
N THR A 133 5.92 -10.35 6.07
CA THR A 133 6.93 -10.01 7.08
C THR A 133 7.82 -8.91 6.52
N VAL A 134 7.99 -7.85 7.30
CA VAL A 134 8.83 -6.70 6.96
C VAL A 134 9.99 -6.65 7.94
N VAL A 135 11.21 -6.54 7.41
CA VAL A 135 12.43 -6.36 8.20
C VAL A 135 13.06 -5.02 7.86
N ILE A 136 13.33 -4.24 8.89
CA ILE A 136 14.04 -2.97 8.78
C ILE A 136 15.37 -3.15 9.53
N GLN A 137 16.47 -3.04 8.81
CA GLN A 137 17.79 -3.27 9.40
C GLN A 137 18.82 -2.26 8.90
N PRO A 138 19.86 -1.95 9.70
CA PRO A 138 20.98 -1.14 9.25
C PRO A 138 21.71 -1.79 8.08
N SER A 139 22.35 -0.99 7.24
CA SER A 139 23.14 -1.47 6.10
C SER A 139 24.35 -2.29 6.53
N ASP A 140 24.96 -1.94 7.67
CA ASP A 140 26.02 -2.72 8.31
C ASP A 140 25.42 -3.62 9.37
N VAL A 141 25.35 -4.91 9.05
CA VAL A 141 24.67 -5.94 9.87
C VAL A 141 25.60 -6.67 10.82
N SER A 142 26.89 -6.34 10.87
CA SER A 142 27.87 -7.14 11.60
C SER A 142 27.69 -7.16 13.13
N ASN A 143 26.91 -6.22 13.69
CA ASN A 143 26.59 -6.17 15.13
C ASN A 143 25.26 -5.44 15.41
N GLN A 144 24.30 -5.48 14.50
CA GLN A 144 23.14 -4.62 14.53
C GLN A 144 21.86 -5.43 14.64
N GLN A 145 20.93 -4.91 15.43
CA GLN A 145 19.60 -5.46 15.55
C GLN A 145 18.71 -4.94 14.44
N GLY A 146 18.08 -5.84 13.69
CA GLY A 146 16.97 -5.52 12.82
C GLY A 146 15.66 -5.47 13.61
N LEU A 147 14.69 -4.72 13.09
CA LEU A 147 13.31 -4.73 13.52
C LEU A 147 12.54 -5.63 12.57
N GLU A 148 11.96 -6.71 13.07
CA GLU A 148 11.09 -7.60 12.31
C GLU A 148 9.63 -7.38 12.71
N LEU A 149 8.78 -7.16 11.71
CA LEU A 149 7.33 -7.11 11.83
C LEU A 149 6.73 -8.25 11.02
N SER A 150 6.21 -9.25 11.71
CA SER A 150 5.51 -10.37 11.08
C SER A 150 4.00 -10.16 11.04
N GLY A 151 3.30 -10.88 10.16
CA GLY A 151 1.85 -10.81 10.04
C GLY A 151 1.33 -9.45 9.59
N CYS A 152 2.11 -8.70 8.82
CA CYS A 152 1.70 -7.41 8.29
C CYS A 152 0.65 -7.55 7.18
N VAL A 153 -0.31 -6.66 7.19
CA VAL A 153 -1.24 -6.44 6.08
C VAL A 153 -1.19 -4.99 5.63
N VAL A 154 -1.16 -4.79 4.32
CA VAL A 154 -1.23 -3.46 3.71
C VAL A 154 -2.66 -2.97 3.82
N THR A 155 -2.91 -1.89 4.53
CA THR A 155 -4.24 -1.32 4.73
C THR A 155 -4.54 -0.13 3.85
N ASN A 156 -3.49 0.58 3.45
CA ASN A 156 -3.58 1.67 2.48
C ASN A 156 -2.40 1.57 1.51
N PHE A 157 -2.67 1.78 0.23
CA PHE A 157 -1.65 1.85 -0.80
C PHE A 157 -1.99 2.97 -1.77
N THR A 158 -1.04 3.86 -2.00
CA THR A 158 -1.22 5.01 -2.88
C THR A 158 -0.20 4.98 -3.99
N ILE A 159 -0.63 5.20 -5.22
CA ILE A 159 0.22 5.42 -6.38
C ILE A 159 -0.02 6.84 -6.88
N SER A 160 1.02 7.61 -7.07
CA SER A 160 0.91 8.98 -7.54
C SER A 160 2.01 9.35 -8.53
N ALA A 161 1.72 10.33 -9.38
CA ALA A 161 2.72 10.98 -10.21
C ALA A 161 2.31 12.43 -10.48
N ASP A 162 3.31 13.28 -10.63
CA ASP A 162 3.16 14.68 -11.00
C ASP A 162 4.18 15.01 -12.10
N SER A 163 3.69 15.45 -13.26
CA SER A 163 4.53 15.77 -14.42
C SER A 163 5.50 16.93 -14.18
N GLY A 164 5.18 17.82 -13.23
CA GLY A 164 6.02 18.94 -12.82
C GLY A 164 7.12 18.56 -11.83
N THR A 165 7.07 17.36 -11.27
CA THR A 165 7.99 16.92 -10.22
C THR A 165 8.72 15.65 -10.63
N GLU A 166 10.04 15.62 -10.49
CA GLU A 166 10.91 14.46 -10.78
C GLU A 166 10.68 13.78 -12.15
N GLY A 167 10.23 14.55 -13.14
CA GLY A 167 9.97 14.03 -14.49
C GLY A 167 8.73 13.14 -14.58
N GLY A 168 7.80 13.26 -13.64
CA GLY A 168 6.55 12.47 -13.60
C GLY A 168 6.74 11.02 -13.20
N ARG A 169 7.79 10.69 -12.45
CA ARG A 169 8.01 9.32 -11.95
C ARG A 169 6.85 8.90 -11.05
N TYR A 170 6.51 7.62 -11.14
CA TYR A 170 5.52 7.07 -10.21
C TYR A 170 6.13 6.90 -8.83
N LYS A 171 5.42 7.42 -7.85
CA LYS A 171 5.69 7.27 -6.42
C LYS A 171 4.65 6.37 -5.79
N TRP A 172 5.03 5.73 -4.72
CA TRP A 172 4.11 4.94 -3.92
C TRP A 172 4.25 5.28 -2.44
N SER A 173 3.19 5.06 -1.71
CA SER A 173 3.21 4.99 -0.26
C SER A 173 2.29 3.88 0.21
N ALA A 174 2.64 3.24 1.31
CA ALA A 174 1.84 2.18 1.91
C ALA A 174 1.82 2.30 3.42
N THR A 175 0.66 1.99 4.00
CA THR A 175 0.51 1.79 5.43
C THR A 175 0.26 0.31 5.66
N LEU A 176 1.11 -0.30 6.48
CA LEU A 176 1.01 -1.69 6.89
C LEU A 176 0.64 -1.74 8.36
N GLN A 177 -0.21 -2.69 8.73
CA GLN A 177 -0.56 -2.94 10.11
C GLN A 177 -0.26 -4.39 10.48
N SER A 178 0.25 -4.60 11.68
CA SER A 178 0.47 -5.92 12.27
C SER A 178 -0.20 -6.00 13.65
N GLY A 179 -0.76 -7.14 13.94
CA GLY A 179 -1.28 -7.48 15.27
C GLY A 179 -0.25 -8.15 16.19
N TYR A 180 0.99 -8.31 15.72
CA TYR A 180 2.08 -8.89 16.49
C TYR A 180 3.03 -7.82 17.03
N LEU A 181 3.70 -8.17 18.14
CA LEU A 181 4.75 -7.31 18.66
C LEU A 181 5.96 -7.33 17.71
N PRO A 182 6.57 -6.17 17.45
CA PRO A 182 7.83 -6.13 16.73
C PRO A 182 8.90 -6.94 17.48
N ASP A 183 9.63 -7.76 16.74
CA ASP A 183 10.77 -8.48 17.27
C ASP A 183 12.08 -7.75 16.92
N LEU A 184 12.92 -7.61 17.91
CA LEU A 184 14.26 -7.05 17.76
C LEU A 184 15.24 -8.22 17.63
N ASP A 185 15.38 -8.76 16.43
CA ASP A 185 16.28 -9.86 16.16
C ASP A 185 17.67 -9.35 15.73
N ASN A 186 18.70 -10.09 16.18
CA ASN A 186 20.07 -9.92 15.71
C ASN A 186 20.33 -10.58 14.35
N THR A 187 19.37 -11.34 13.83
CA THR A 187 19.54 -12.06 12.59
C THR A 187 19.39 -11.10 11.42
N ALA A 188 20.50 -10.83 10.75
CA ALA A 188 20.45 -10.07 9.51
C ALA A 188 19.56 -10.78 8.49
N ALA A 189 18.71 -10.06 7.81
CA ALA A 189 18.03 -10.57 6.63
C ALA A 189 19.09 -10.98 5.62
N ALA A 190 19.31 -12.29 5.48
CA ALA A 190 20.31 -12.83 4.59
C ALA A 190 19.66 -13.12 3.23
N GLY A 191 20.38 -12.83 2.16
CA GLY A 191 20.05 -13.32 0.84
C GLY A 191 19.01 -12.53 0.06
N SER A 192 18.87 -11.26 0.34
CA SER A 192 18.07 -10.40 -0.53
C SER A 192 18.67 -10.39 -1.93
N ALA A 193 17.83 -10.57 -2.95
CA ALA A 193 18.18 -10.08 -4.25
C ALA A 193 18.51 -8.58 -4.08
N ALA A 194 19.72 -8.19 -4.46
CA ALA A 194 20.03 -6.78 -4.54
C ALA A 194 18.92 -6.12 -5.38
N TYR A 195 18.46 -4.96 -4.94
CA TYR A 195 17.56 -4.13 -5.71
C TYR A 195 17.98 -4.15 -7.18
N ALA A 196 17.24 -4.85 -7.99
CA ALA A 196 17.41 -4.83 -9.42
C ALA A 196 16.65 -3.60 -9.90
N ASN A 197 17.38 -2.50 -10.11
CA ASN A 197 16.83 -1.29 -10.68
C ASN A 197 16.36 -1.57 -12.09
N THR A 198 15.17 -2.07 -12.21
CA THR A 198 14.49 -2.23 -13.46
C THR A 198 13.62 -1.00 -13.69
N THR A 199 13.47 -0.62 -14.85
CA THR A 199 12.73 0.47 -15.48
C THR A 199 11.82 1.29 -14.55
N THR A 200 12.25 2.50 -14.20
CA THR A 200 11.34 3.51 -13.65
C THR A 200 10.39 3.95 -14.75
N THR A 201 9.10 3.80 -14.52
CA THR A 201 8.08 4.34 -15.41
C THR A 201 7.67 5.75 -14.97
N SER A 202 7.22 6.55 -15.92
CA SER A 202 6.80 7.93 -15.65
C SER A 202 5.53 8.27 -16.40
N LEU A 203 4.79 9.24 -15.89
CA LEU A 203 3.57 9.74 -16.51
C LEU A 203 3.81 10.25 -17.94
N SER A 204 5.01 10.81 -18.22
CA SER A 204 5.40 11.27 -19.56
C SER A 204 5.57 10.15 -20.59
N ALA A 205 5.74 8.91 -20.15
CA ALA A 205 5.85 7.73 -21.01
C ALA A 205 4.52 7.01 -21.20
N ALA A 206 3.43 7.49 -20.60
CA ALA A 206 2.11 6.89 -20.75
C ALA A 206 1.63 6.99 -22.20
N SER A 207 1.18 5.85 -22.73
CA SER A 207 0.73 5.72 -24.13
C SER A 207 -0.78 5.80 -24.28
N GLY A 208 -1.54 5.60 -23.21
CA GLY A 208 -2.97 5.70 -23.18
C GLY A 208 -3.45 6.17 -21.81
N ILE A 209 -4.18 7.27 -21.79
CA ILE A 209 -4.77 7.82 -20.58
C ILE A 209 -6.23 8.14 -20.86
N LYS A 210 -7.11 7.56 -20.03
CA LYS A 210 -8.52 7.90 -20.06
C LYS A 210 -9.02 8.25 -18.67
N VAL A 211 -9.86 9.28 -18.62
CA VAL A 211 -10.58 9.71 -17.42
C VAL A 211 -12.06 9.77 -17.76
N TYR A 212 -12.86 8.96 -17.11
CA TYR A 212 -14.28 8.82 -17.37
C TYR A 212 -14.60 8.60 -18.86
N ASN A 213 -13.90 7.57 -19.43
CA ASN A 213 -13.93 7.18 -20.85
C ASN A 213 -13.56 8.30 -21.84
N THR A 214 -12.86 9.32 -21.39
CA THR A 214 -12.44 10.47 -22.22
C THR A 214 -10.92 10.48 -22.30
N ASP A 215 -10.36 10.56 -23.51
CA ASP A 215 -8.93 10.72 -23.69
C ASP A 215 -8.47 12.03 -23.04
N ALA A 216 -7.49 11.95 -22.16
CA ALA A 216 -7.06 13.04 -21.33
C ALA A 216 -5.53 13.19 -21.30
N VAL A 217 -5.07 14.40 -21.01
CA VAL A 217 -3.67 14.69 -20.69
C VAL A 217 -3.62 15.01 -19.20
N LEU A 218 -2.97 14.14 -18.43
CA LEU A 218 -2.79 14.33 -16.99
C LEU A 218 -1.59 15.23 -16.69
N SER A 219 -1.79 16.17 -15.79
CA SER A 219 -0.70 16.87 -15.09
C SER A 219 -0.23 16.08 -13.88
N SER A 220 -1.19 15.58 -13.11
CA SER A 220 -0.93 14.74 -11.94
C SER A 220 -2.06 13.76 -11.71
N PHE A 221 -1.78 12.69 -10.98
CA PHE A 221 -2.80 11.80 -10.44
C PHE A 221 -2.38 11.18 -9.12
N THR A 222 -3.36 10.73 -8.37
CA THR A 222 -3.21 9.92 -7.17
C THR A 222 -4.30 8.85 -7.17
N THR A 223 -3.90 7.60 -7.16
CA THR A 223 -4.79 6.45 -6.97
C THR A 223 -4.59 5.94 -5.57
N THR A 224 -5.64 5.91 -4.76
CA THR A 224 -5.61 5.44 -3.38
C THR A 224 -6.47 4.20 -3.24
N ILE A 225 -5.90 3.15 -2.71
CA ILE A 225 -6.56 1.91 -2.32
C ILE A 225 -6.61 1.91 -0.80
N ASP A 226 -7.81 1.88 -0.23
CA ASP A 226 -8.02 1.79 1.21
C ASP A 226 -8.80 0.52 1.52
N TYR A 227 -8.15 -0.40 2.24
CA TYR A 227 -8.73 -1.69 2.58
C TYR A 227 -8.38 -2.05 4.03
N PRO A 228 -9.20 -1.58 5.00
CA PRO A 228 -8.94 -1.74 6.42
C PRO A 228 -8.78 -3.19 6.85
N ALA A 229 -7.89 -3.42 7.82
CA ALA A 229 -7.71 -4.70 8.46
C ALA A 229 -8.48 -4.78 9.78
N VAL A 230 -8.89 -6.00 10.16
CA VAL A 230 -9.47 -6.32 11.46
C VAL A 230 -8.62 -7.36 12.15
N PHE A 231 -8.32 -7.09 13.40
CA PHE A 231 -7.52 -7.96 14.26
C PHE A 231 -8.43 -8.51 15.37
N ALA A 232 -8.40 -9.81 15.58
CA ALA A 232 -9.25 -10.48 16.57
C ALA A 232 -8.54 -11.64 17.26
N GLY A 233 -9.10 -12.08 18.38
CA GLY A 233 -8.52 -13.15 19.20
C GLY A 233 -7.33 -12.69 20.01
N ALA A 234 -6.92 -13.50 20.99
CA ALA A 234 -5.80 -13.22 21.86
C ALA A 234 -4.85 -14.42 21.89
N SER A 235 -3.58 -14.20 21.60
CA SER A 235 -2.53 -15.21 21.71
C SER A 235 -1.41 -14.72 22.64
N SER A 236 -0.42 -15.56 22.87
CA SER A 236 0.75 -15.17 23.66
C SER A 236 1.65 -14.13 22.97
N THR A 237 1.48 -13.92 21.69
CA THR A 237 2.34 -13.05 20.87
C THR A 237 1.60 -11.85 20.24
N GLY A 238 0.28 -11.77 20.40
CA GLY A 238 -0.52 -10.69 19.81
C GLY A 238 -1.94 -11.14 19.46
N PHE A 239 -2.48 -10.61 18.37
CA PHE A 239 -3.76 -11.06 17.82
C PHE A 239 -3.62 -12.39 17.10
N GLU A 240 -4.59 -13.29 17.30
CA GLU A 240 -4.57 -14.62 16.69
C GLU A 240 -5.03 -14.59 15.22
N VAL A 241 -5.92 -13.67 14.90
CA VAL A 241 -6.56 -13.59 13.58
C VAL A 241 -6.44 -12.20 13.02
N VAL A 242 -6.03 -12.14 11.77
CA VAL A 242 -6.05 -10.94 10.93
C VAL A 242 -7.00 -11.20 9.76
N GLY A 243 -7.86 -10.25 9.47
CA GLY A 243 -8.79 -10.31 8.35
C GLY A 243 -9.01 -8.94 7.71
N ARG A 244 -9.70 -8.93 6.58
CA ARG A 244 -10.20 -7.71 5.96
C ARG A 244 -11.59 -7.42 6.51
N GLY A 245 -11.79 -6.20 7.00
CA GLY A 245 -12.99 -5.88 7.77
C GLY A 245 -14.04 -5.08 7.01
N ALA A 246 -13.66 -3.94 6.52
CA ALA A 246 -14.58 -3.01 5.89
C ALA A 246 -14.56 -3.10 4.36
N GLU A 247 -15.39 -2.30 3.73
CA GLU A 247 -15.41 -2.11 2.29
C GLU A 247 -14.04 -1.66 1.78
N CYS A 248 -13.57 -2.29 0.71
CA CYS A 248 -12.44 -1.81 -0.05
C CYS A 248 -12.88 -0.56 -0.84
N SER A 249 -12.16 0.53 -0.69
CA SER A 249 -12.40 1.78 -1.41
C SER A 249 -11.24 2.09 -2.33
N VAL A 250 -11.54 2.37 -3.59
CA VAL A 250 -10.56 2.85 -4.57
C VAL A 250 -11.00 4.21 -5.07
N THR A 251 -10.10 5.18 -4.97
CA THR A 251 -10.34 6.54 -5.45
C THR A 251 -9.21 6.98 -6.37
N HIS A 252 -9.57 7.79 -7.36
CA HIS A 252 -8.62 8.42 -8.27
C HIS A 252 -8.84 9.93 -8.22
N ASP A 253 -7.84 10.67 -7.83
CA ASP A 253 -7.79 12.11 -7.90
C ASP A 253 -6.81 12.50 -8.99
N CYS A 254 -7.23 13.27 -9.96
CA CYS A 254 -6.37 13.66 -11.08
C CYS A 254 -6.61 15.11 -11.52
N GLN A 255 -5.55 15.70 -12.04
CA GLN A 255 -5.62 16.98 -12.69
C GLN A 255 -5.42 16.79 -14.19
N VAL A 256 -6.44 17.16 -14.96
CA VAL A 256 -6.46 17.01 -16.41
C VAL A 256 -6.46 18.36 -17.12
N LYS A 257 -5.80 18.42 -18.25
CA LYS A 257 -5.87 19.59 -19.11
C LYS A 257 -7.30 19.83 -19.58
N TYR A 258 -7.79 21.07 -19.45
CA TYR A 258 -9.09 21.47 -19.99
C TYR A 258 -8.98 21.73 -21.50
N ASP A 259 -9.64 20.93 -22.32
CA ASP A 259 -9.64 21.06 -23.78
C ASP A 259 -10.95 20.57 -24.41
N GLY A 260 -10.93 20.39 -25.74
CA GLY A 260 -12.11 19.95 -26.50
C GLY A 260 -12.64 18.57 -26.07
N ASN A 261 -11.81 17.68 -25.56
CA ASN A 261 -12.18 16.34 -25.11
C ASN A 261 -12.71 16.39 -23.67
N THR A 262 -11.98 17.03 -22.77
CA THR A 262 -12.23 16.97 -21.33
C THR A 262 -13.32 17.95 -20.86
N LYS A 263 -13.69 18.95 -21.66
CA LYS A 263 -14.77 19.89 -21.33
C LYS A 263 -16.11 19.21 -21.01
N GLY A 264 -16.34 18.01 -21.56
CA GLY A 264 -17.55 17.22 -21.35
C GLY A 264 -17.66 16.64 -19.93
N LEU A 265 -16.54 16.52 -19.19
CA LEU A 265 -16.53 15.96 -17.83
C LEU A 265 -17.40 16.76 -16.87
N VAL A 266 -17.42 18.10 -17.00
CA VAL A 266 -18.26 18.99 -16.18
C VAL A 266 -19.74 18.67 -16.38
N SER A 267 -20.17 18.52 -17.65
CA SER A 267 -21.55 18.16 -17.96
C SER A 267 -21.89 16.72 -17.53
N SER A 268 -20.93 15.79 -17.67
CA SER A 268 -21.10 14.41 -17.22
C SER A 268 -21.27 14.34 -15.70
N PHE A 269 -20.55 15.15 -14.95
CA PHE A 269 -20.69 15.23 -13.49
C PHE A 269 -22.08 15.76 -13.08
N ASP A 270 -22.58 16.80 -13.75
CA ASP A 270 -23.87 17.38 -13.45
C ASP A 270 -25.06 16.46 -13.79
N THR A 271 -24.90 15.60 -14.80
CA THR A 271 -25.97 14.78 -15.34
C THR A 271 -25.85 13.28 -15.03
N GLN A 272 -24.80 12.83 -14.36
CA GLN A 272 -24.60 11.41 -14.09
C GLN A 272 -25.71 10.84 -13.20
N THR A 273 -26.28 9.72 -13.62
CA THR A 273 -27.32 8.98 -12.87
C THR A 273 -26.87 7.55 -12.54
N ALA A 274 -25.75 7.12 -13.09
CA ALA A 274 -25.17 5.81 -12.90
C ALA A 274 -23.64 5.90 -13.01
N ALA A 275 -22.95 4.83 -12.58
CA ALA A 275 -21.52 4.69 -12.84
C ALA A 275 -21.25 4.64 -14.34
N MET A 276 -20.08 5.14 -14.76
CA MET A 276 -19.58 4.91 -16.10
C MET A 276 -19.21 3.43 -16.23
N ALA A 277 -19.76 2.74 -17.18
CA ALA A 277 -19.37 1.39 -17.57
C ALA A 277 -18.19 1.49 -18.53
N GLU A 278 -17.11 0.78 -18.25
CA GLU A 278 -15.88 0.66 -19.02
C GLU A 278 -15.00 1.93 -19.08
N ASN A 279 -13.70 1.71 -18.95
CA ASN A 279 -12.66 2.73 -19.14
C ASN A 279 -12.81 3.99 -18.25
N SER A 280 -13.26 3.82 -17.00
CA SER A 280 -13.47 4.97 -16.12
C SER A 280 -12.17 5.66 -15.74
N PHE A 281 -11.11 4.90 -15.47
CA PHE A 281 -9.78 5.45 -15.26
C PHE A 281 -8.71 4.49 -15.78
N ILE A 282 -7.93 4.93 -16.75
CA ILE A 282 -6.91 4.12 -17.39
C ILE A 282 -5.61 4.91 -17.53
N ILE A 283 -4.52 4.27 -17.14
CA ILE A 283 -3.15 4.70 -17.47
C ILE A 283 -2.40 3.47 -17.98
N VAL A 284 -1.82 3.55 -19.17
CA VAL A 284 -1.03 2.47 -19.77
C VAL A 284 0.35 3.00 -20.19
N ASN A 285 1.38 2.35 -19.73
CA ASN A 285 2.77 2.60 -20.11
C ASN A 285 3.34 1.38 -20.82
N ASN A 286 3.13 1.26 -22.12
CA ASN A 286 3.80 0.32 -23.04
C ASN A 286 4.26 -1.03 -22.41
N GLY A 287 3.39 -1.70 -21.67
CA GLY A 287 3.62 -3.03 -21.13
C GLY A 287 4.41 -3.11 -19.81
N ASN A 288 4.82 -2.00 -19.23
CA ASN A 288 5.59 -2.03 -17.97
C ASN A 288 4.81 -1.56 -16.74
N PHE A 289 3.73 -0.82 -16.96
CA PHE A 289 2.86 -0.33 -15.88
C PHE A 289 1.47 -0.03 -16.44
N GLY A 290 0.47 -0.39 -15.69
CA GLY A 290 -0.91 -0.05 -15.99
C GLY A 290 -1.75 0.14 -14.73
N ILE A 291 -2.72 1.03 -14.82
CA ILE A 291 -3.84 1.14 -13.89
C ILE A 291 -5.10 1.08 -14.73
N ASP A 292 -6.03 0.21 -14.37
CA ASP A 292 -7.34 0.12 -15.01
C ASP A 292 -8.43 0.04 -13.94
N THR A 293 -9.43 0.90 -14.07
CA THR A 293 -10.68 0.85 -13.33
C THR A 293 -11.82 0.90 -14.32
N ALA A 294 -12.51 -0.21 -14.47
CA ALA A 294 -13.60 -0.33 -15.44
C ALA A 294 -14.73 0.63 -15.10
N ASN A 295 -15.26 0.57 -13.88
CA ASN A 295 -16.45 1.29 -13.48
C ASN A 295 -16.16 2.29 -12.36
N ALA A 296 -16.56 3.54 -12.54
CA ALA A 296 -16.47 4.57 -11.51
C ALA A 296 -17.58 5.61 -11.61
N VAL A 297 -17.75 6.35 -10.53
CA VAL A 297 -18.58 7.57 -10.50
C VAL A 297 -17.67 8.77 -10.31
N LEU A 298 -18.04 9.89 -10.94
CA LEU A 298 -17.43 11.18 -10.67
C LEU A 298 -17.91 11.67 -9.31
N THR A 299 -16.99 11.97 -8.42
CA THR A 299 -17.29 12.52 -7.09
C THR A 299 -17.00 14.01 -7.00
N ASN A 300 -16.12 14.51 -7.87
CA ASN A 300 -15.82 15.93 -8.00
C ASN A 300 -15.32 16.24 -9.40
N VAL A 301 -15.74 17.38 -9.95
CA VAL A 301 -15.15 18.02 -11.14
C VAL A 301 -15.14 19.52 -10.90
N ALA A 302 -13.96 20.10 -10.79
CA ALA A 302 -13.78 21.51 -10.49
C ALA A 302 -12.78 22.14 -11.46
N TYR A 303 -13.01 23.41 -11.80
CA TYR A 303 -12.03 24.18 -12.55
C TYR A 303 -10.86 24.56 -11.64
N SER A 304 -9.65 24.35 -12.13
CA SER A 304 -8.41 24.75 -11.49
C SER A 304 -7.74 25.82 -12.34
N GLU A 305 -7.56 27.00 -11.75
CA GLU A 305 -6.96 28.16 -12.41
C GLU A 305 -5.46 28.21 -12.10
N GLY A 306 -4.66 28.31 -13.13
CA GLY A 306 -3.21 28.45 -13.08
C GLY A 306 -2.70 29.10 -14.36
N ASP A 307 -1.48 28.81 -14.76
CA ASP A 307 -0.95 29.26 -16.06
C ASP A 307 -1.71 28.66 -17.26
N MET A 308 -2.42 27.55 -17.04
CA MET A 308 -3.35 26.92 -17.97
C MET A 308 -4.62 26.51 -17.22
N MET A 309 -5.75 26.49 -17.96
CA MET A 309 -7.00 25.93 -17.43
C MET A 309 -6.87 24.42 -17.30
N MET A 310 -7.14 23.93 -16.12
CA MET A 310 -7.16 22.52 -15.76
C MET A 310 -8.52 22.15 -15.14
N LEU A 311 -8.79 20.86 -15.06
CA LEU A 311 -9.88 20.31 -14.26
C LEU A 311 -9.29 19.40 -13.19
N ASP A 312 -9.69 19.62 -11.95
CA ASP A 312 -9.47 18.68 -10.86
C ASP A 312 -10.65 17.71 -10.85
N VAL A 313 -10.36 16.44 -11.09
CA VAL A 313 -11.36 15.37 -11.24
C VAL A 313 -11.11 14.30 -10.21
N SER A 314 -12.15 13.96 -9.45
CA SER A 314 -12.12 12.84 -8.52
C SER A 314 -13.12 11.78 -8.94
N LEU A 315 -12.67 10.52 -8.91
CA LEU A 315 -13.49 9.35 -9.22
C LEU A 315 -13.47 8.38 -8.04
N LYS A 316 -14.57 7.69 -7.82
CA LYS A 316 -14.64 6.55 -6.92
C LYS A 316 -15.02 5.32 -7.73
N ALA A 317 -14.18 4.28 -7.65
CA ALA A 317 -14.48 3.00 -8.28
C ALA A 317 -15.71 2.36 -7.67
N VAL A 318 -16.49 1.67 -8.51
CA VAL A 318 -17.76 1.02 -8.16
C VAL A 318 -17.77 -0.39 -8.71
N ASP A 319 -18.18 -1.34 -7.89
CA ASP A 319 -18.36 -2.72 -8.28
C ASP A 319 -19.64 -2.90 -9.10
N ASP A 320 -19.54 -3.44 -10.30
CA ASP A 320 -20.68 -3.83 -11.15
C ASP A 320 -20.96 -5.34 -11.08
N GLY A 321 -20.18 -6.09 -10.33
CA GLY A 321 -20.29 -7.53 -10.16
C GLY A 321 -19.72 -8.35 -11.32
N THR A 322 -19.04 -7.74 -12.27
CA THR A 322 -18.48 -8.37 -13.46
C THR A 322 -16.99 -8.10 -13.57
N ASP A 323 -16.60 -6.83 -13.61
CA ASP A 323 -15.23 -6.40 -13.80
C ASP A 323 -14.48 -6.20 -12.46
N ALA A 324 -13.16 -6.20 -12.52
CA ALA A 324 -12.35 -5.88 -11.35
C ALA A 324 -12.59 -4.41 -10.92
N LEU A 325 -12.67 -4.18 -9.60
CA LEU A 325 -12.77 -2.82 -9.06
C LEU A 325 -11.54 -1.97 -9.43
N LEU A 326 -10.38 -2.60 -9.43
CA LEU A 326 -9.11 -2.02 -9.83
C LEU A 326 -8.19 -3.13 -10.33
N GLU A 327 -7.43 -2.82 -11.34
CA GLU A 327 -6.32 -3.62 -11.80
C GLU A 327 -5.04 -2.76 -11.84
N VAL A 328 -3.97 -3.24 -11.24
CA VAL A 328 -2.65 -2.62 -11.27
C VAL A 328 -1.67 -3.62 -11.84
N ASP A 329 -1.10 -3.31 -12.99
CA ASP A 329 -0.06 -4.10 -13.63
C ASP A 329 1.32 -3.49 -13.35
N LEU A 330 2.22 -4.33 -12.84
CA LEU A 330 3.65 -4.10 -12.78
C LEU A 330 4.30 -5.25 -13.53
N SER A 331 4.19 -5.26 -14.85
CA SER A 331 4.73 -6.35 -15.67
C SER A 331 6.10 -6.00 -16.24
N ASN A 332 6.91 -7.04 -16.25
CA ASN A 332 8.23 -7.06 -16.85
C ASN A 332 8.15 -7.59 -18.29
#